data_ccdfb37a3911bbc14765b200afd67da8
#
_entry.id   ccdfb37a3911bbc14765b200afd67da8
#
_cell.length_a   1.000
_cell.length_b   1.000
_cell.length_c   1.000
_cell.angle_alpha   90.00
_cell.angle_beta   90.00
_cell.angle_gamma   90.00
#
_symmetry.space_group_name_H-M   'P 1'
#
loop_
_entity.id
_entity.type
_entity.pdbx_description
1 polymer ?
#
loop_
_entity_poly.entity_id
_entity_poly.type
_entity_poly.pdbx_seq_one_letter_code
_entity_poly.pdbx_strand_id
1 'polypeptide(L)'
;TQNPTAFLLWSKGADGKWYCRREYYYSGRDKGRQKTDKEFSEDLTVWLAGEEIRAVILDPAAASFKAQLEKDGYKVKKAKNDVLDGIRFVATLLLSGSIFIDQSCENLIKEFASYIWDAKAGERGEDKPVKEHDHALDALRYFCYTIIRRINGIKILK
;
A
#
# COMPACT_ATOMS: atom_id res chain seq x y z
N THR A 1 16.53 -8.52 -5.81
CA THR A 1 16.36 -7.19 -5.26
C THR A 1 16.18 -7.23 -3.75
N GLN A 2 16.75 -6.28 -3.04
CA GLN A 2 16.64 -6.20 -1.59
C GLN A 2 15.63 -5.15 -1.13
N ASN A 3 14.67 -4.85 -1.98
CA ASN A 3 13.61 -3.90 -1.64
C ASN A 3 12.69 -4.45 -0.55
N PRO A 4 12.28 -3.62 0.39
CA PRO A 4 11.29 -4.02 1.38
C PRO A 4 9.98 -4.49 0.76
N THR A 5 9.32 -5.43 1.44
CA THR A 5 7.97 -5.87 1.12
C THR A 5 7.02 -5.35 2.18
N ALA A 6 5.94 -4.71 1.75
CA ALA A 6 4.94 -4.15 2.66
C ALA A 6 3.55 -4.66 2.34
N PHE A 7 2.81 -5.04 3.38
CA PHE A 7 1.37 -5.33 3.30
C PHE A 7 0.63 -4.34 4.19
N LEU A 8 -0.52 -3.88 3.72
CA LEU A 8 -1.42 -3.03 4.49
C LEU A 8 -2.80 -3.67 4.55
N LEU A 9 -3.40 -3.70 5.72
CA LEU A 9 -4.74 -4.24 5.91
C LEU A 9 -5.75 -3.09 6.02
N TRP A 10 -6.74 -3.10 5.13
CA TRP A 10 -7.75 -2.06 5.02
C TRP A 10 -9.14 -2.59 5.35
N SER A 11 -9.92 -1.77 6.07
CA SER A 11 -11.33 -2.03 6.31
C SER A 11 -12.15 -0.78 6.08
N LYS A 12 -13.36 -0.96 5.57
CA LYS A 12 -14.32 0.13 5.46
C LYS A 12 -15.13 0.21 6.75
N GLY A 13 -15.19 1.39 7.34
CA GLY A 13 -15.97 1.62 8.55
C GLY A 13 -17.46 1.82 8.25
N ALA A 14 -18.29 1.68 9.28
CA ALA A 14 -19.72 1.98 9.19
C ALA A 14 -19.98 3.45 8.84
N ASP A 15 -19.02 4.34 9.14
CA ASP A 15 -19.03 5.75 8.77
C ASP A 15 -18.75 6.02 7.29
N GLY A 16 -18.48 4.97 6.50
CA GLY A 16 -18.13 5.08 5.10
C GLY A 16 -16.67 5.43 4.83
N LYS A 17 -15.89 5.63 5.87
CA LYS A 17 -14.46 5.94 5.76
C LYS A 17 -13.64 4.67 5.73
N TRP A 18 -12.40 4.78 5.24
CA TRP A 18 -11.49 3.66 5.13
C TRP A 18 -10.37 3.75 6.16
N TYR A 19 -10.03 2.59 6.73
CA TYR A 19 -9.07 2.49 7.83
C TYR A 19 -7.96 1.51 7.45
N CYS A 20 -6.72 2.01 7.40
CA CYS A 20 -5.53 1.17 7.32
C CYS A 20 -5.20 0.72 8.75
N ARG A 21 -5.50 -0.54 9.04
CA ARG A 21 -5.52 -1.08 10.39
C ARG A 21 -4.21 -1.65 10.86
N ARG A 22 -3.48 -2.29 9.96
CA ARG A 22 -2.22 -2.96 10.28
C ARG A 22 -1.25 -2.91 9.12
N GLU A 23 0.01 -3.02 9.46
CA GLU A 23 1.13 -3.04 8.53
C GLU A 23 1.99 -4.27 8.76
N TYR A 24 2.42 -4.90 7.67
CA TYR A 24 3.53 -5.84 7.65
C TYR A 24 4.66 -5.19 6.86
N TYR A 25 5.87 -5.23 7.40
CA TYR A 25 7.03 -4.64 6.72
C TYR A 25 8.24 -5.54 6.89
N TYR A 26 8.82 -5.98 5.78
CA TYR A 26 10.00 -6.83 5.78
C TYR A 26 11.07 -6.24 4.87
N SER A 27 12.24 -5.95 5.42
CA SER A 27 13.39 -5.49 4.66
C SER A 27 14.44 -6.60 4.62
N GLY A 28 14.67 -7.18 3.44
CA GLY A 28 15.71 -8.21 3.26
C GLY A 28 17.10 -7.66 3.55
N ARG A 29 17.34 -6.37 3.28
CA ARG A 29 18.61 -5.72 3.60
C ARG A 29 18.87 -5.71 5.10
N ASP A 30 17.89 -5.29 5.88
CA ASP A 30 18.02 -5.17 7.35
C ASP A 30 18.07 -6.54 8.02
N LYS A 31 17.37 -7.52 7.47
CA LYS A 31 17.34 -8.89 7.99
C LYS A 31 18.45 -9.79 7.46
N GLY A 32 19.21 -9.32 6.48
CA GLY A 32 20.30 -10.08 5.85
C GLY A 32 19.85 -11.22 4.97
N ARG A 33 18.56 -11.32 4.63
CA ARG A 33 18.02 -12.39 3.80
C ARG A 33 16.76 -11.95 3.05
N GLN A 34 16.71 -12.24 1.76
CA GLN A 34 15.51 -12.09 0.95
C GLN A 34 14.62 -13.32 1.10
N LYS A 35 13.32 -13.10 1.29
CA LYS A 35 12.33 -14.18 1.34
C LYS A 35 11.83 -14.54 -0.07
N THR A 36 11.37 -15.77 -0.20
CA THR A 36 10.71 -16.25 -1.42
C THR A 36 9.24 -15.84 -1.43
N ASP A 37 8.59 -15.93 -2.60
CA ASP A 37 7.15 -15.70 -2.72
C ASP A 37 6.35 -16.60 -1.79
N LYS A 38 6.74 -17.86 -1.67
CA LYS A 38 6.09 -18.83 -0.77
C LYS A 38 6.17 -18.38 0.68
N GLU A 39 7.35 -17.93 1.11
CA GLU A 39 7.55 -17.44 2.47
C GLU A 39 6.71 -16.19 2.74
N PHE A 40 6.63 -15.26 1.80
CA PHE A 40 5.77 -14.08 1.94
C PHE A 40 4.29 -14.44 1.99
N SER A 41 3.86 -15.44 1.21
CA SER A 41 2.48 -15.92 1.27
C SER A 41 2.15 -16.53 2.62
N GLU A 42 3.06 -17.29 3.19
CA GLU A 42 2.93 -17.85 4.54
C GLU A 42 2.88 -16.74 5.60
N ASP A 43 3.76 -15.76 5.48
CA ASP A 43 3.77 -14.59 6.36
C ASP A 43 2.45 -13.81 6.31
N LEU A 44 1.90 -13.64 5.11
CA LEU A 44 0.59 -12.99 4.92
C LEU A 44 -0.49 -13.72 5.72
N THR A 45 -0.54 -15.03 5.61
CA THR A 45 -1.53 -15.85 6.30
C THR A 45 -1.41 -15.72 7.82
N VAL A 46 -0.20 -15.78 8.35
CA VAL A 46 0.06 -15.61 9.80
C VAL A 46 -0.33 -14.18 10.23
N TRP A 47 0.06 -13.19 9.46
CA TRP A 47 -0.20 -11.79 9.78
C TRP A 47 -1.69 -11.45 9.76
N LEU A 48 -2.46 -12.06 8.88
CA LEU A 48 -3.91 -11.89 8.83
C LEU A 48 -4.60 -12.44 10.08
N ALA A 49 -3.98 -13.38 10.78
CA ALA A 49 -4.46 -13.91 12.07
C ALA A 49 -5.92 -14.39 12.02
N GLY A 50 -6.29 -15.08 10.94
CA GLY A 50 -7.63 -15.62 10.75
C GLY A 50 -8.66 -14.63 10.19
N GLU A 51 -8.29 -13.39 9.97
CA GLU A 51 -9.21 -12.44 9.32
C GLU A 51 -9.44 -12.82 7.86
N GLU A 52 -10.70 -12.85 7.46
CA GLU A 52 -11.06 -13.05 6.06
C GLU A 52 -10.92 -11.74 5.29
N ILE A 53 -10.33 -11.83 4.10
CA ILE A 53 -10.17 -10.68 3.23
C ILE A 53 -10.87 -10.94 1.90
N ARG A 54 -11.34 -9.88 1.24
CA ARG A 54 -11.98 -9.99 -0.06
C ARG A 54 -10.99 -10.24 -1.18
N ALA A 55 -9.86 -9.58 -1.15
CA ALA A 55 -8.84 -9.69 -2.17
C ALA A 55 -7.51 -9.09 -1.69
N VAL A 56 -6.45 -9.49 -2.36
CA VAL A 56 -5.14 -8.83 -2.26
C VAL A 56 -4.99 -7.92 -3.47
N ILE A 57 -4.64 -6.66 -3.25
CA ILE A 57 -4.36 -5.70 -4.31
C ILE A 57 -2.85 -5.66 -4.50
N LEU A 58 -2.39 -5.98 -5.69
CA LEU A 58 -0.97 -6.23 -5.94
C LEU A 58 -0.50 -5.49 -7.19
N ASP A 59 0.72 -4.95 -7.12
CA ASP A 59 1.37 -4.35 -8.27
C ASP A 59 1.38 -5.32 -9.46
N PRO A 60 0.96 -4.90 -10.66
CA PRO A 60 1.02 -5.76 -11.86
C PRO A 60 2.40 -6.33 -12.14
N ALA A 61 3.47 -5.67 -11.72
CA ALA A 61 4.84 -6.16 -11.90
C ALA A 61 5.17 -7.39 -11.03
N ALA A 62 4.40 -7.65 -9.98
CA ALA A 62 4.64 -8.76 -9.06
C ALA A 62 3.94 -10.05 -9.53
N ALA A 63 4.18 -10.45 -10.77
CA ALA A 63 3.49 -11.58 -11.40
C ALA A 63 3.76 -12.92 -10.70
N SER A 64 4.98 -13.17 -10.24
CA SER A 64 5.32 -14.41 -9.55
C SER A 64 4.64 -14.52 -8.20
N PHE A 65 4.58 -13.43 -7.46
CA PHE A 65 3.89 -13.38 -6.18
C PHE A 65 2.37 -13.55 -6.35
N LYS A 66 1.80 -12.93 -7.39
CA LYS A 66 0.39 -13.12 -7.75
C LYS A 66 0.08 -14.61 -7.95
N ALA A 67 0.89 -15.29 -8.74
CA ALA A 67 0.70 -16.73 -9.00
C ALA A 67 0.77 -17.55 -7.72
N GLN A 68 1.72 -17.24 -6.84
CA GLN A 68 1.87 -17.93 -5.55
C GLN A 68 0.65 -17.70 -4.65
N LEU A 69 0.19 -16.47 -4.54
CA LEU A 69 -1.00 -16.13 -3.72
C LEU A 69 -2.26 -16.83 -4.24
N GLU A 70 -2.47 -16.85 -5.54
CA GLU A 70 -3.61 -17.54 -6.14
C GLU A 70 -3.56 -19.05 -5.90
N LYS A 71 -2.37 -19.64 -6.01
CA LYS A 71 -2.15 -21.05 -5.67
C LYS A 71 -2.50 -21.36 -4.22
N ASP A 72 -2.21 -20.43 -3.32
CA ASP A 72 -2.48 -20.57 -1.90
C ASP A 72 -3.91 -20.18 -1.50
N GLY A 73 -4.77 -19.89 -2.49
CA GLY A 73 -6.20 -19.67 -2.27
C GLY A 73 -6.64 -18.22 -2.14
N TYR A 74 -5.75 -17.26 -2.36
CA TYR A 74 -6.10 -15.84 -2.30
C TYR A 74 -6.65 -15.35 -3.65
N LYS A 75 -7.65 -14.49 -3.58
CA LYS A 75 -8.09 -13.72 -4.74
C LYS A 75 -7.17 -12.50 -4.89
N VAL A 76 -6.58 -12.32 -6.07
CA VAL A 76 -5.66 -11.23 -6.33
C VAL A 76 -6.22 -10.33 -7.42
N LYS A 77 -6.18 -9.02 -7.18
CA LYS A 77 -6.52 -7.98 -8.16
C LYS A 77 -5.26 -7.18 -8.49
N LYS A 78 -5.03 -6.93 -9.75
CA LYS A 78 -3.95 -6.06 -10.19
C LYS A 78 -4.28 -4.62 -9.83
N ALA A 79 -3.34 -3.94 -9.20
CA ALA A 79 -3.48 -2.54 -8.85
C ALA A 79 -3.45 -1.65 -10.10
N LYS A 80 -4.17 -0.55 -10.04
CA LYS A 80 -3.90 0.59 -10.90
C LYS A 80 -2.74 1.35 -10.29
N ASN A 81 -1.59 1.31 -10.96
CA ASN A 81 -0.33 1.78 -10.40
C ASN A 81 0.12 3.15 -10.92
N ASP A 82 -0.79 3.93 -11.48
CA ASP A 82 -0.53 5.30 -11.90
C ASP A 82 0.12 6.10 -10.77
N VAL A 83 1.25 6.74 -11.05
CA VAL A 83 2.05 7.38 -10.00
C VAL A 83 1.47 8.76 -9.65
N LEU A 84 1.48 9.71 -10.58
CA LEU A 84 1.06 11.08 -10.27
C LEU A 84 -0.42 11.19 -9.92
N ASP A 85 -1.28 10.57 -10.71
CA ASP A 85 -2.72 10.57 -10.43
C ASP A 85 -3.04 9.86 -9.13
N GLY A 86 -2.36 8.76 -8.84
CA GLY A 86 -2.51 8.04 -7.59
C GLY A 86 -2.11 8.88 -6.38
N ILE A 87 -0.97 9.58 -6.46
CA ILE A 87 -0.49 10.47 -5.40
C ILE A 87 -1.50 11.60 -5.14
N ARG A 88 -2.00 12.22 -6.20
CA ARG A 88 -2.99 13.30 -6.10
C ARG A 88 -4.27 12.80 -5.44
N PHE A 89 -4.70 11.61 -5.82
CA PHE A 89 -5.91 11.01 -5.25
C PHE A 89 -5.74 10.72 -3.76
N VAL A 90 -4.60 10.16 -3.34
CA VAL A 90 -4.28 9.94 -1.93
C VAL A 90 -4.31 11.25 -1.14
N ALA A 91 -3.69 12.30 -1.68
CA ALA A 91 -3.71 13.62 -1.06
C ALA A 91 -5.14 14.12 -0.84
N THR A 92 -6.00 13.96 -1.84
CA THR A 92 -7.42 14.33 -1.74
C THR A 92 -8.12 13.56 -0.62
N LEU A 93 -7.88 12.27 -0.51
CA LEU A 93 -8.47 11.43 0.55
C LEU A 93 -8.01 11.84 1.95
N LEU A 94 -6.74 12.18 2.09
CA LEU A 94 -6.20 12.65 3.37
C LEU A 94 -6.80 14.00 3.77
N LEU A 95 -6.85 14.95 2.85
CA LEU A 95 -7.39 16.27 3.09
C LEU A 95 -8.89 16.25 3.41
N SER A 96 -9.64 15.36 2.78
CA SER A 96 -11.08 15.22 3.02
C SER A 96 -11.42 14.40 4.26
N GLY A 97 -10.43 13.82 4.94
CA GLY A 97 -10.66 12.95 6.09
C GLY A 97 -11.36 11.63 5.72
N SER A 98 -11.14 11.14 4.51
CA SER A 98 -11.77 9.92 4.00
C SER A 98 -11.01 8.63 4.35
N ILE A 99 -9.73 8.76 4.68
CA ILE A 99 -8.89 7.64 5.09
C ILE A 99 -8.17 7.95 6.40
N PHE A 100 -7.95 6.91 7.19
CA PHE A 100 -7.24 6.98 8.47
C PHE A 100 -6.20 5.86 8.51
N ILE A 101 -5.08 6.15 9.16
CA ILE A 101 -3.96 5.23 9.29
C ILE A 101 -3.72 4.99 10.78
N ASP A 102 -3.77 3.73 11.20
CA ASP A 102 -3.49 3.38 12.57
C ASP A 102 -2.04 3.70 12.94
N GLN A 103 -1.83 4.15 14.17
CA GLN A 103 -0.49 4.51 14.65
C GLN A 103 0.48 3.32 14.67
N SER A 104 -0.01 2.08 14.66
CA SER A 104 0.82 0.88 14.57
C SER A 104 1.49 0.72 13.20
N CYS A 105 1.02 1.45 12.18
CA CYS A 105 1.63 1.44 10.84
C CYS A 105 2.88 2.35 10.82
N GLU A 106 3.88 2.00 11.59
CA GLU A 106 5.05 2.84 11.85
C GLU A 106 5.88 3.16 10.61
N ASN A 107 6.12 2.17 9.76
CA ASN A 107 6.90 2.37 8.54
C ASN A 107 6.17 3.25 7.54
N LEU A 108 4.87 3.04 7.38
CA LEU A 108 4.04 3.88 6.52
C LEU A 108 4.10 5.35 6.98
N ILE A 109 3.97 5.59 8.28
CA ILE A 109 4.03 6.93 8.85
C ILE A 109 5.40 7.57 8.63
N LYS A 110 6.47 6.81 8.81
CA LYS A 110 7.85 7.30 8.53
C LYS A 110 8.04 7.66 7.06
N GLU A 111 7.49 6.85 6.15
CA GLU A 111 7.57 7.12 4.72
C GLU A 111 6.82 8.38 4.33
N PHE A 112 5.66 8.64 4.93
CA PHE A 112 4.95 9.91 4.75
C PHE A 112 5.81 11.11 5.14
N ALA A 113 6.47 11.04 6.28
CA ALA A 113 7.34 12.11 6.74
C ALA A 113 8.48 12.39 5.76
N SER A 114 9.13 11.36 5.25
CA SER A 114 10.18 11.49 4.22
C SER A 114 9.64 12.12 2.94
N TYR A 115 8.46 11.71 2.52
CA TYR A 115 7.82 12.22 1.31
C TYR A 115 7.51 13.71 1.39
N ILE A 116 7.04 14.18 2.54
CA ILE A 116 6.78 15.60 2.77
C ILE A 116 8.09 16.41 2.70
N TRP A 117 9.19 15.88 3.23
CA TRP A 117 10.50 16.53 3.14
C TRP A 117 10.97 16.68 1.71
N ASP A 118 10.82 15.65 0.89
CA ASP A 118 11.22 15.67 -0.52
C ASP A 118 10.38 16.68 -1.32
N ALA A 119 9.08 16.77 -1.03
CA ALA A 119 8.21 17.78 -1.64
C ALA A 119 8.68 19.20 -1.29
N LYS A 120 9.05 19.44 -0.04
CA LYS A 120 9.59 20.74 0.39
C LYS A 120 10.94 21.07 -0.26
N ALA A 121 11.79 20.07 -0.42
CA ALA A 121 13.06 20.23 -1.14
C ALA A 121 12.83 20.62 -2.59
N GLY A 122 11.87 19.99 -3.26
CA GLY A 122 11.45 20.31 -4.62
C GLY A 122 10.95 21.75 -4.76
N GLU A 123 10.18 22.25 -3.81
CA GLU A 123 9.72 23.64 -3.77
C GLU A 123 10.89 24.65 -3.67
N ARG A 124 12.00 24.25 -3.05
CA ARG A 124 13.22 25.07 -2.94
C ARG A 124 14.15 24.92 -4.14
N GLY A 125 13.72 24.22 -5.18
CA GLY A 125 14.54 24.00 -6.37
C GLY A 125 15.65 22.96 -6.20
N GLU A 126 15.60 22.17 -5.14
CA GLU A 126 16.54 21.07 -4.93
C GLU A 126 16.06 19.84 -5.71
N ASP A 127 16.88 19.39 -6.65
CA ASP A 127 16.57 18.22 -7.48
C ASP A 127 16.97 16.94 -6.73
N LYS A 128 16.04 16.33 -6.02
CA LYS A 128 16.28 15.07 -5.32
C LYS A 128 15.42 13.96 -5.88
N PRO A 129 16.00 12.79 -6.21
CA PRO A 129 15.22 11.63 -6.61
C PRO A 129 14.39 11.13 -5.42
N VAL A 130 13.08 11.08 -5.63
CA VAL A 130 12.04 10.85 -4.62
C VAL A 130 11.81 9.35 -4.37
N LYS A 131 12.78 8.47 -4.55
CA LYS A 131 12.45 7.03 -4.59
C LYS A 131 13.22 6.14 -3.62
N GLU A 132 13.52 6.62 -2.45
CA GLU A 132 13.99 5.75 -1.39
C GLU A 132 12.93 5.68 -0.30
N HIS A 133 12.57 4.46 0.14
CA HIS A 133 11.63 4.23 1.23
C HIS A 133 10.17 4.62 0.94
N ASP A 134 9.63 4.12 -0.16
CA ASP A 134 8.24 4.38 -0.56
C ASP A 134 7.38 3.11 -0.71
N HIS A 135 7.85 1.97 -0.20
CA HIS A 135 7.18 0.68 -0.42
C HIS A 135 5.83 0.57 0.27
N ALA A 136 5.71 1.07 1.50
CA ALA A 136 4.42 1.12 2.18
C ALA A 136 3.50 2.18 1.56
N LEU A 137 4.05 3.32 1.14
CA LEU A 137 3.30 4.35 0.40
C LEU A 137 2.79 3.84 -0.93
N ASP A 138 3.58 3.04 -1.65
CA ASP A 138 3.14 2.40 -2.89
C ASP A 138 1.95 1.47 -2.62
N ALA A 139 2.02 0.65 -1.59
CA ALA A 139 0.92 -0.23 -1.20
C ALA A 139 -0.35 0.57 -0.86
N LEU A 140 -0.22 1.68 -0.16
CA LEU A 140 -1.34 2.58 0.15
C LEU A 140 -1.93 3.17 -1.13
N ARG A 141 -1.09 3.67 -2.02
CA ARG A 141 -1.51 4.25 -3.30
C ARG A 141 -2.25 3.21 -4.15
N TYR A 142 -1.75 1.99 -4.22
CA TYR A 142 -2.39 0.90 -4.97
C TYR A 142 -3.81 0.64 -4.47
N PHE A 143 -3.98 0.54 -3.16
CA PHE A 143 -5.30 0.31 -2.60
C PHE A 143 -6.25 1.49 -2.87
N CYS A 144 -5.83 2.69 -2.56
CA CYS A 144 -6.66 3.88 -2.70
C CYS A 144 -7.08 4.10 -4.16
N TYR A 145 -6.13 4.04 -5.07
CA TYR A 145 -6.40 4.32 -6.47
C TYR A 145 -7.16 3.20 -7.18
N THR A 146 -7.02 1.97 -6.71
CA THR A 146 -7.73 0.82 -7.28
C THR A 146 -9.13 0.67 -6.70
N ILE A 147 -9.27 0.71 -5.38
CA ILE A 147 -10.52 0.37 -4.69
C ILE A 147 -11.35 1.61 -4.38
N ILE A 148 -10.78 2.58 -3.68
CA ILE A 148 -11.54 3.75 -3.22
C ILE A 148 -11.97 4.62 -4.39
N ARG A 149 -11.07 4.86 -5.33
CA ARG A 149 -11.36 5.66 -6.53
C ARG A 149 -12.51 5.06 -7.34
N ARG A 150 -12.53 3.76 -7.52
CA ARG A 150 -13.57 3.06 -8.26
C ARG A 150 -14.95 3.27 -7.62
N ILE A 151 -15.03 3.15 -6.31
CA ILE A 151 -16.28 3.34 -5.56
C ILE A 151 -16.76 4.80 -5.69
N ASN A 152 -15.84 5.75 -5.54
CA ASN A 152 -16.14 7.18 -5.66
C ASN A 152 -16.59 7.54 -7.07
N GLY A 153 -15.98 6.96 -8.10
CA GLY A 153 -16.38 7.13 -9.49
C GLY A 153 -17.81 6.67 -9.74
N ILE A 154 -18.21 5.53 -9.17
CA ILE A 154 -19.57 5.02 -9.27
C ILE A 154 -20.57 5.99 -8.59
N LYS A 155 -20.20 6.58 -7.47
CA LYS A 155 -21.05 7.58 -6.79
C LYS A 155 -21.22 8.85 -7.62
N ILE A 156 -20.19 9.29 -8.31
CA ILE A 156 -20.24 10.48 -9.17
C ILE A 156 -21.17 10.29 -10.36
N LEU A 157 -21.23 9.07 -10.88
CA LEU A 157 -22.07 8.72 -12.03
C LEU A 157 -23.58 8.64 -11.70
N LYS A 158 -23.91 8.64 -10.46
CA LYS A 158 -25.31 8.69 -10.01
C LYS A 158 -25.84 10.12 -10.04
#